data_cb58dc99a0f7a9a8469b8212594ffe0b
#
_entry.id   cb58dc99a0f7a9a8469b8212594ffe0b
#
_cell.length_a   1.000
_cell.length_b   1.000
_cell.length_c   1.000
_cell.angle_alpha   90.00
_cell.angle_beta   90.00
_cell.angle_gamma   90.00
#
_symmetry.space_group_name_H-M   'P 1'
#
loop_
_entity.id
_entity.type
_entity.pdbx_description
1 polymer ?
#
loop_
_entity_poly.entity_id
_entity_poly.type
_entity_poly.pdbx_seq_one_letter_code
_entity_poly.pdbx_strand_id
1 'polypeptide(L)'
;MKLHGRGVHLFSQFVGSLVFLAVFQDQGRRMNIDLSTLAPTQVYHLMTQTVIPRPIAWVLTDSGEQNFNLAPFSYFTAVSSRPPLLMISVGKKPNGDIKDTTRNALETGKLVIHIAPSDLADKVTLSSATLEHGESELETTQLETVDFQGFELPRLEGAPIAFGCKLHEVIEMGETPQSLIFAEIEHIYVDERVISMEGDRLKVDALAVDPLARLGGNEYATLEKTFSVARPK
;
A
#
# COMPACT_ATOMS: atom_id res chain seq x y z
N MET A 1 18.76 58.15 -10.02
CA MET A 1 18.88 57.17 -8.91
C MET A 1 17.51 56.48 -8.80
N LYS A 2 17.31 55.36 -9.46
CA LYS A 2 16.02 54.64 -9.51
C LYS A 2 16.07 53.44 -8.58
N LEU A 3 15.27 53.43 -7.56
CA LEU A 3 15.00 52.30 -6.70
C LEU A 3 14.03 51.33 -7.36
N HIS A 4 14.44 50.11 -7.59
CA HIS A 4 13.57 49.03 -8.05
C HIS A 4 13.01 48.30 -6.83
N GLY A 5 11.70 48.49 -6.59
CA GLY A 5 10.94 47.72 -5.64
C GLY A 5 10.64 46.32 -6.19
N ARG A 6 11.02 45.30 -5.46
CA ARG A 6 10.62 43.90 -5.73
C ARG A 6 9.25 43.68 -5.06
N GLY A 7 8.25 43.39 -5.89
CA GLY A 7 6.90 43.10 -5.45
C GLY A 7 6.83 41.73 -4.78
N VAL A 8 6.25 41.73 -3.58
CA VAL A 8 5.84 40.52 -2.86
C VAL A 8 4.45 40.16 -3.39
N HIS A 9 4.33 39.05 -4.11
CA HIS A 9 3.03 38.48 -4.46
C HIS A 9 2.51 37.66 -3.28
N LEU A 10 1.56 38.25 -2.54
CA LEU A 10 0.71 37.51 -1.58
C LEU A 10 -0.38 36.79 -2.39
N PHE A 11 -0.33 35.45 -2.40
CA PHE A 11 -1.48 34.64 -2.72
C PHE A 11 -2.23 34.30 -1.45
N SER A 12 -3.37 34.97 -1.24
CA SER A 12 -4.34 34.61 -0.22
C SER A 12 -5.37 33.68 -0.84
N GLN A 13 -5.40 32.42 -0.43
CA GLN A 13 -6.60 31.60 -0.50
C GLN A 13 -6.92 31.08 0.89
N PHE A 14 -8.01 31.58 1.42
CA PHE A 14 -8.67 31.12 2.63
C PHE A 14 -9.44 29.84 2.33
N VAL A 15 -9.05 28.70 2.91
CA VAL A 15 -9.95 27.67 3.45
C VAL A 15 -9.20 26.96 4.57
N GLY A 16 -9.77 26.99 5.74
CA GLY A 16 -9.47 26.37 7.03
C GLY A 16 -8.11 25.71 7.27
N SER A 17 -7.36 26.30 8.20
CA SER A 17 -6.28 25.73 9.00
C SER A 17 -4.86 25.77 8.44
N LEU A 18 -4.06 26.52 9.17
CA LEU A 18 -2.60 26.61 9.22
C LEU A 18 -1.87 27.07 7.96
N VAL A 19 -1.59 28.34 8.01
CA VAL A 19 -0.62 29.03 7.16
C VAL A 19 0.75 28.33 7.30
N PHE A 20 1.15 27.62 6.26
CA PHE A 20 2.55 27.28 6.03
C PHE A 20 3.27 28.59 5.65
N LEU A 21 3.81 29.31 6.63
CA LEU A 21 4.80 30.34 6.36
C LEU A 21 6.16 29.63 6.15
N ALA A 22 6.33 29.07 4.97
CA ALA A 22 7.65 28.75 4.49
C ALA A 22 8.35 30.07 4.16
N VAL A 23 9.25 30.53 5.03
CA VAL A 23 10.21 31.58 4.68
C VAL A 23 11.15 30.97 3.64
N PHE A 24 10.84 31.20 2.37
CA PHE A 24 11.75 30.89 1.27
C PHE A 24 12.93 31.88 1.36
N GLN A 25 13.98 31.51 2.05
CA GLN A 25 15.28 32.10 1.80
C GLN A 25 15.83 31.43 0.53
N ASP A 26 15.96 32.21 -0.52
CA ASP A 26 16.57 31.85 -1.80
C ASP A 26 18.06 31.56 -1.61
N GLN A 27 18.38 30.37 -1.12
CA GLN A 27 19.70 29.75 -1.12
C GLN A 27 19.58 28.34 -1.73
N GLY A 28 19.44 28.32 -3.06
CA GLY A 28 19.71 27.13 -3.85
C GLY A 28 18.90 25.88 -3.50
N ARG A 29 17.60 25.82 -3.84
CA ARG A 29 16.75 24.61 -4.06
C ARG A 29 16.96 23.38 -3.14
N ARG A 30 17.40 23.55 -1.91
CA ARG A 30 17.52 22.47 -0.90
C ARG A 30 16.64 22.80 0.29
N MET A 31 15.67 21.91 0.56
CA MET A 31 14.81 22.02 1.73
C MET A 31 15.24 20.96 2.75
N ASN A 32 15.54 21.37 3.96
CA ASN A 32 15.71 20.49 5.10
C ASN A 32 14.55 20.72 6.05
N ILE A 33 13.83 19.65 6.40
CA ILE A 33 12.62 19.73 7.22
C ILE A 33 12.90 19.03 8.56
N ASP A 34 12.85 19.80 9.66
CA ASP A 34 12.91 19.24 11.00
C ASP A 34 11.51 18.72 11.41
N LEU A 35 11.39 17.42 11.52
CA LEU A 35 10.12 16.77 11.85
C LEU A 35 9.64 17.08 13.27
N SER A 36 10.55 17.47 14.20
CA SER A 36 10.17 17.84 15.57
C SER A 36 9.28 19.08 15.65
N THR A 37 9.25 19.88 14.58
CA THR A 37 8.45 21.09 14.46
C THR A 37 7.07 20.87 13.85
N LEU A 38 6.77 19.64 13.43
CA LEU A 38 5.57 19.31 12.67
C LEU A 38 4.54 18.53 13.50
N ALA A 39 3.26 18.75 13.19
CA ALA A 39 2.20 17.90 13.72
C ALA A 39 2.25 16.49 13.11
N PRO A 40 1.82 15.44 13.83
CA PRO A 40 1.86 14.04 13.35
C PRO A 40 1.23 13.83 11.96
N THR A 41 0.13 14.54 11.66
CA THR A 41 -0.54 14.48 10.35
C THR A 41 0.34 15.04 9.22
N GLN A 42 1.14 16.08 9.51
CA GLN A 42 2.08 16.66 8.53
C GLN A 42 3.25 15.72 8.28
N VAL A 43 3.75 15.07 9.34
CA VAL A 43 4.78 14.03 9.22
C VAL A 43 4.27 12.88 8.37
N TYR A 44 3.05 12.40 8.63
CA TYR A 44 2.41 11.35 7.82
C TYR A 44 2.32 11.75 6.33
N HIS A 45 1.86 12.97 6.03
CA HIS A 45 1.78 13.46 4.66
C HIS A 45 3.15 13.54 3.97
N LEU A 46 4.19 14.01 4.69
CA LEU A 46 5.54 14.04 4.14
C LEU A 46 6.08 12.63 3.87
N MET A 47 5.91 11.71 4.81
CA MET A 47 6.33 10.32 4.63
C MET A 47 5.68 9.68 3.41
N THR A 48 4.36 9.88 3.22
CA THR A 48 3.65 9.30 2.08
C THR A 48 4.04 9.92 0.74
N GLN A 49 4.56 11.14 0.72
CA GLN A 49 5.04 11.82 -0.48
C GLN A 49 6.52 11.58 -0.78
N THR A 50 7.31 11.17 0.21
CA THR A 50 8.76 10.98 0.06
C THR A 50 9.16 9.53 -0.05
N VAL A 51 8.44 8.62 0.59
CA VAL A 51 8.61 7.17 0.43
C VAL A 51 7.77 6.72 -0.76
N ILE A 52 8.33 6.84 -1.95
CA ILE A 52 7.65 6.54 -3.23
C ILE A 52 8.59 5.84 -4.22
N PRO A 53 8.05 5.02 -5.15
CA PRO A 53 6.70 4.47 -5.15
C PRO A 53 6.53 3.39 -4.08
N ARG A 54 5.35 3.27 -3.50
CA ARG A 54 5.05 2.18 -2.56
C ARG A 54 4.25 1.09 -3.25
N PRO A 55 4.61 -0.20 -3.09
CA PRO A 55 3.76 -1.29 -3.53
C PRO A 55 2.47 -1.31 -2.70
N ILE A 56 1.41 -1.87 -3.25
CA ILE A 56 0.13 -2.03 -2.58
C ILE A 56 -0.10 -3.50 -2.28
N ALA A 57 -0.26 -3.84 -1.00
CA ALA A 57 -0.84 -5.11 -0.59
C ALA A 57 -2.37 -4.97 -0.62
N TRP A 58 -3.05 -5.68 -1.51
CA TRP A 58 -4.51 -5.75 -1.53
C TRP A 58 -4.94 -7.03 -0.83
N VAL A 59 -5.38 -6.87 0.41
CA VAL A 59 -5.47 -7.96 1.39
C VAL A 59 -6.90 -8.43 1.54
N LEU A 60 -7.12 -9.71 1.26
CA LEU A 60 -8.36 -10.43 1.52
C LEU A 60 -8.22 -11.25 2.80
N THR A 61 -9.18 -11.12 3.70
CA THR A 61 -9.29 -11.91 4.94
C THR A 61 -10.74 -12.38 5.13
N ASP A 62 -10.93 -13.50 5.81
CA ASP A 62 -12.27 -14.03 6.14
C ASP A 62 -12.75 -13.45 7.46
N SER A 63 -13.91 -12.82 7.47
CA SER A 63 -14.62 -12.35 8.68
C SER A 63 -15.56 -13.40 9.28
N GLY A 64 -15.54 -14.62 8.77
CA GLY A 64 -16.41 -15.74 9.14
C GLY A 64 -17.50 -15.99 8.09
N GLU A 65 -17.93 -17.25 8.01
CA GLU A 65 -19.01 -17.70 7.11
C GLU A 65 -18.77 -17.39 5.61
N GLN A 66 -17.49 -17.35 5.17
CA GLN A 66 -17.10 -16.98 3.80
C GLN A 66 -17.46 -15.54 3.44
N ASN A 67 -17.55 -14.67 4.42
CA ASN A 67 -17.70 -13.24 4.21
C ASN A 67 -16.31 -12.58 4.24
N PHE A 68 -15.86 -12.06 3.10
CA PHE A 68 -14.49 -11.59 2.93
C PHE A 68 -14.38 -10.07 3.03
N ASN A 69 -13.46 -9.60 3.87
CA ASN A 69 -12.99 -8.22 3.89
C ASN A 69 -11.85 -8.05 2.89
N LEU A 70 -11.85 -6.96 2.13
CA LEU A 70 -10.83 -6.62 1.15
C LEU A 70 -10.35 -5.18 1.34
N ALA A 71 -9.09 -4.99 1.71
CA ALA A 71 -8.55 -3.65 1.96
C ALA A 71 -7.12 -3.46 1.40
N PRO A 72 -6.80 -2.25 0.84
CA PRO A 72 -5.47 -1.94 0.33
C PRO A 72 -4.58 -1.29 1.40
N PHE A 73 -3.31 -1.72 1.43
CA PHE A 73 -2.28 -1.16 2.31
C PHE A 73 -1.01 -0.88 1.52
N SER A 74 -0.45 0.33 1.65
CA SER A 74 0.76 0.73 0.93
C SER A 74 2.02 0.81 1.81
N TYR A 75 1.92 0.56 3.10
CA TYR A 75 3.08 0.28 3.94
C TYR A 75 3.30 -1.22 3.93
N PHE A 76 3.94 -1.70 2.85
CA PHE A 76 4.06 -3.10 2.49
C PHE A 76 5.45 -3.42 1.95
N THR A 77 6.04 -4.52 2.38
CA THR A 77 7.36 -4.97 1.90
C THR A 77 7.62 -6.45 2.16
N ALA A 78 8.55 -7.04 1.38
CA ALA A 78 9.16 -8.33 1.72
C ALA A 78 10.21 -8.15 2.82
N VAL A 79 10.28 -9.11 3.76
CA VAL A 79 11.14 -9.04 4.96
C VAL A 79 12.21 -10.12 4.95
N SER A 80 11.84 -11.37 4.69
CA SER A 80 12.72 -12.54 4.81
C SER A 80 12.36 -13.58 3.75
N SER A 81 13.32 -14.46 3.42
CA SER A 81 13.10 -15.62 2.56
C SER A 81 13.09 -16.95 3.32
N ARG A 82 13.47 -16.95 4.63
CA ARG A 82 13.44 -18.13 5.50
C ARG A 82 13.16 -17.73 6.94
N PRO A 83 11.88 -17.84 7.37
CA PRO A 83 10.68 -18.10 6.58
C PRO A 83 10.41 -16.99 5.55
N PRO A 84 9.61 -17.24 4.49
CA PRO A 84 9.28 -16.24 3.48
C PRO A 84 8.22 -15.30 4.04
N LEU A 85 8.65 -14.13 4.50
CA LEU A 85 7.80 -13.15 5.20
C LEU A 85 7.54 -11.90 4.36
N LEU A 86 6.27 -11.51 4.35
CA LEU A 86 5.82 -10.18 3.96
C LEU A 86 5.42 -9.40 5.22
N MET A 87 5.55 -8.08 5.22
CA MET A 87 5.08 -7.20 6.28
C MET A 87 4.13 -6.15 5.73
N ILE A 88 3.01 -5.97 6.42
CA ILE A 88 2.02 -4.93 6.16
C ILE A 88 1.82 -4.12 7.45
N SER A 89 1.88 -2.78 7.35
CA SER A 89 1.52 -1.91 8.48
C SER A 89 0.07 -1.44 8.31
N VAL A 90 -0.77 -1.83 9.25
CA VAL A 90 -2.21 -1.56 9.27
C VAL A 90 -2.53 -0.57 10.38
N GLY A 91 -3.09 0.59 10.00
CA GLY A 91 -3.54 1.59 10.98
C GLY A 91 -4.80 1.16 11.72
N LYS A 92 -5.24 1.99 12.66
CA LYS A 92 -6.50 1.82 13.38
C LYS A 92 -7.67 2.47 12.65
N LYS A 93 -8.90 2.09 13.00
CA LYS A 93 -10.13 2.80 12.63
C LYS A 93 -10.15 4.19 13.30
N PRO A 94 -10.95 5.17 12.81
CA PRO A 94 -11.02 6.51 13.42
C PRO A 94 -11.41 6.52 14.90
N ASN A 95 -12.14 5.53 15.37
CA ASN A 95 -12.52 5.34 16.77
C ASN A 95 -11.43 4.68 17.64
N GLY A 96 -10.27 4.34 17.05
CA GLY A 96 -9.14 3.68 17.71
C GLY A 96 -9.18 2.14 17.66
N ASP A 97 -10.24 1.53 17.16
CA ASP A 97 -10.34 0.09 17.02
C ASP A 97 -9.39 -0.47 15.97
N ILE A 98 -9.05 -1.75 16.07
CA ILE A 98 -8.32 -2.46 15.03
C ILE A 98 -9.20 -2.59 13.77
N LYS A 99 -8.56 -2.49 12.59
CA LYS A 99 -9.23 -2.74 11.31
C LYS A 99 -9.58 -4.23 11.16
N ASP A 100 -10.61 -4.50 10.35
CA ASP A 100 -11.11 -5.87 10.14
C ASP A 100 -10.01 -6.78 9.57
N THR A 101 -9.14 -6.29 8.69
CA THR A 101 -7.96 -7.03 8.23
C THR A 101 -7.08 -7.55 9.37
N THR A 102 -6.80 -6.72 10.39
CA THR A 102 -6.00 -7.15 11.56
C THR A 102 -6.79 -8.13 12.42
N ARG A 103 -8.08 -7.85 12.68
CA ARG A 103 -8.95 -8.70 13.47
C ARG A 103 -9.05 -10.10 12.85
N ASN A 104 -9.42 -10.15 11.57
CA ASN A 104 -9.62 -11.42 10.86
C ASN A 104 -8.32 -12.23 10.79
N ALA A 105 -7.18 -11.56 10.52
CA ALA A 105 -5.88 -12.24 10.53
C ALA A 105 -5.53 -12.85 11.89
N LEU A 106 -5.87 -12.18 13.00
CA LEU A 106 -5.67 -12.72 14.37
C LEU A 106 -6.63 -13.88 14.69
N GLU A 107 -7.87 -13.81 14.22
CA GLU A 107 -8.91 -14.82 14.50
C GLU A 107 -8.75 -16.08 13.64
N THR A 108 -8.45 -15.92 12.34
CA THR A 108 -8.38 -17.05 11.39
C THR A 108 -6.96 -17.54 11.12
N GLY A 109 -5.96 -16.71 11.40
CA GLY A 109 -4.56 -17.02 11.08
C GLY A 109 -4.22 -17.05 9.59
N LYS A 110 -5.14 -16.62 8.69
CA LYS A 110 -4.99 -16.69 7.24
C LYS A 110 -5.30 -15.37 6.55
N LEU A 111 -4.59 -15.09 5.47
CA LEU A 111 -4.83 -13.93 4.61
C LEU A 111 -4.31 -14.18 3.21
N VAL A 112 -4.91 -13.54 2.20
CA VAL A 112 -4.40 -13.54 0.83
C VAL A 112 -4.01 -12.11 0.45
N ILE A 113 -2.76 -11.93 0.01
CA ILE A 113 -2.22 -10.64 -0.41
C ILE A 113 -2.11 -10.65 -1.92
N HIS A 114 -2.75 -9.70 -2.59
CA HIS A 114 -2.70 -9.57 -4.04
C HIS A 114 -1.84 -8.36 -4.45
N ILE A 115 -1.16 -8.46 -5.58
CA ILE A 115 -0.58 -7.33 -6.29
C ILE A 115 -1.64 -6.84 -7.27
N ALA A 116 -2.22 -5.69 -6.99
CA ALA A 116 -3.27 -5.10 -7.82
C ALA A 116 -2.68 -4.56 -9.14
N PRO A 117 -3.24 -4.90 -10.31
CA PRO A 117 -2.87 -4.30 -11.58
C PRO A 117 -3.47 -2.88 -11.70
N SER A 118 -2.90 -2.05 -12.58
CA SER A 118 -3.29 -0.63 -12.68
C SER A 118 -4.72 -0.41 -13.18
N ASP A 119 -5.25 -1.31 -13.99
CA ASP A 119 -6.63 -1.26 -14.51
C ASP A 119 -7.70 -1.46 -13.43
N LEU A 120 -7.31 -1.94 -12.24
CA LEU A 120 -8.20 -2.06 -11.08
C LEU A 120 -8.04 -0.91 -10.06
N ALA A 121 -7.35 0.19 -10.40
CA ALA A 121 -7.07 1.30 -9.48
C ALA A 121 -8.32 1.89 -8.82
N ASP A 122 -9.43 2.02 -9.56
CA ASP A 122 -10.70 2.51 -9.02
C ASP A 122 -11.27 1.55 -7.96
N LYS A 123 -11.20 0.23 -8.21
CA LYS A 123 -11.66 -0.79 -7.27
C LYS A 123 -10.77 -0.87 -6.02
N VAL A 124 -9.45 -0.72 -6.18
CA VAL A 124 -8.50 -0.58 -5.05
C VAL A 124 -8.87 0.63 -4.21
N THR A 125 -9.22 1.76 -4.84
CA THR A 125 -9.63 2.96 -4.12
C THR A 125 -10.95 2.77 -3.40
N LEU A 126 -11.96 2.18 -4.06
CA LEU A 126 -13.26 1.88 -3.46
C LEU A 126 -13.14 0.95 -2.24
N SER A 127 -12.30 -0.08 -2.32
CA SER A 127 -12.07 -1.01 -1.22
C SER A 127 -11.28 -0.42 -0.04
N SER A 128 -10.88 0.86 -0.10
CA SER A 128 -10.28 1.58 1.02
C SER A 128 -11.32 2.20 1.97
N ALA A 129 -12.62 2.12 1.64
CA ALA A 129 -13.70 2.63 2.47
C ALA A 129 -13.71 1.94 3.85
N THR A 130 -14.12 2.68 4.88
CA THR A 130 -14.32 2.07 6.20
C THR A 130 -15.78 1.62 6.28
N LEU A 131 -15.99 0.32 6.24
CA LEU A 131 -17.30 -0.31 6.37
C LEU A 131 -17.55 -0.75 7.82
N GLU A 132 -18.80 -1.07 8.14
CA GLU A 132 -19.14 -1.72 9.41
C GLU A 132 -18.57 -3.14 9.43
N HIS A 133 -18.33 -3.66 10.63
CA HIS A 133 -17.80 -5.02 10.76
C HIS A 133 -18.80 -6.05 10.21
N GLY A 134 -18.31 -6.90 9.31
CA GLY A 134 -19.13 -7.90 8.62
C GLY A 134 -19.71 -7.46 7.28
N GLU A 135 -19.52 -6.20 6.86
CA GLU A 135 -19.77 -5.78 5.49
C GLU A 135 -18.55 -6.10 4.61
N SER A 136 -18.78 -6.42 3.34
CA SER A 136 -17.73 -6.83 2.41
C SER A 136 -17.51 -5.80 1.30
N GLU A 137 -16.26 -5.39 1.12
CA GLU A 137 -15.88 -4.52 0.02
C GLU A 137 -16.02 -5.22 -1.35
N LEU A 138 -16.11 -6.55 -1.40
CA LEU A 138 -16.35 -7.30 -2.64
C LEU A 138 -17.69 -6.94 -3.25
N GLU A 139 -18.74 -6.71 -2.43
CA GLU A 139 -20.05 -6.29 -2.90
C GLU A 139 -20.01 -4.91 -3.57
N THR A 140 -19.36 -3.95 -2.91
CA THR A 140 -19.22 -2.57 -3.41
C THR A 140 -18.36 -2.49 -4.65
N THR A 141 -17.29 -3.26 -4.70
CA THR A 141 -16.34 -3.27 -5.83
C THR A 141 -16.77 -4.17 -6.97
N GLN A 142 -17.75 -5.05 -6.76
CA GLN A 142 -18.15 -6.08 -7.72
C GLN A 142 -16.95 -6.91 -8.21
N LEU A 143 -16.07 -7.26 -7.28
CA LEU A 143 -14.95 -8.13 -7.55
C LEU A 143 -15.35 -9.57 -7.23
N GLU A 144 -14.96 -10.47 -8.12
CA GLU A 144 -15.19 -11.89 -7.96
C GLU A 144 -13.96 -12.57 -7.35
N THR A 145 -14.21 -13.63 -6.60
CA THR A 145 -13.19 -14.51 -6.08
C THR A 145 -13.22 -15.85 -6.78
N VAL A 146 -12.06 -16.46 -6.93
CA VAL A 146 -11.90 -17.79 -7.52
C VAL A 146 -11.06 -18.67 -6.59
N ASP A 147 -11.17 -19.96 -6.75
CA ASP A 147 -10.40 -20.93 -5.98
C ASP A 147 -8.90 -20.62 -6.02
N PHE A 148 -8.25 -20.70 -4.88
CA PHE A 148 -6.80 -20.62 -4.76
C PHE A 148 -6.26 -22.01 -4.48
N GLN A 149 -5.95 -22.76 -5.53
CA GLN A 149 -5.56 -24.15 -5.44
C GLN A 149 -4.52 -24.42 -4.34
N GLY A 150 -4.87 -25.27 -3.40
CA GLY A 150 -4.01 -25.65 -2.27
C GLY A 150 -4.03 -24.68 -1.09
N PHE A 151 -4.84 -23.60 -1.13
CA PHE A 151 -5.01 -22.66 -0.02
C PHE A 151 -6.48 -22.54 0.38
N GLU A 152 -6.75 -22.30 1.66
CA GLU A 152 -8.11 -22.33 2.20
C GLU A 152 -8.96 -21.11 1.81
N LEU A 153 -8.33 -19.92 1.64
CA LEU A 153 -9.02 -18.72 1.23
C LEU A 153 -8.98 -18.58 -0.30
N PRO A 154 -10.02 -18.02 -0.92
CA PRO A 154 -10.01 -17.74 -2.35
C PRO A 154 -9.07 -16.56 -2.66
N ARG A 155 -8.70 -16.42 -3.92
CA ARG A 155 -8.02 -15.24 -4.44
C ARG A 155 -8.97 -14.40 -5.30
N LEU A 156 -8.64 -13.12 -5.49
CA LEU A 156 -9.36 -12.28 -6.45
C LEU A 156 -9.15 -12.76 -7.88
N GLU A 157 -10.22 -12.81 -8.65
CA GLU A 157 -10.12 -12.92 -10.09
C GLU A 157 -9.49 -11.64 -10.66
N GLY A 158 -8.67 -11.78 -11.70
CA GLY A 158 -8.02 -10.63 -12.35
C GLY A 158 -6.77 -10.09 -11.67
N ALA A 159 -6.46 -10.45 -10.42
CA ALA A 159 -5.17 -10.14 -9.82
C ALA A 159 -4.08 -11.07 -10.37
N PRO A 160 -3.02 -10.55 -11.03
CA PRO A 160 -2.02 -11.39 -11.69
C PRO A 160 -1.09 -12.13 -10.73
N ILE A 161 -0.98 -11.65 -9.48
CA ILE A 161 -0.18 -12.28 -8.44
C ILE A 161 -0.98 -12.30 -7.13
N ALA A 162 -1.00 -13.46 -6.46
CA ALA A 162 -1.56 -13.61 -5.13
C ALA A 162 -0.64 -14.46 -4.24
N PHE A 163 -0.56 -14.07 -2.97
CA PHE A 163 0.19 -14.79 -1.92
C PHE A 163 -0.81 -15.32 -0.90
N GLY A 164 -0.96 -16.64 -0.81
CA GLY A 164 -1.66 -17.30 0.28
C GLY A 164 -0.74 -17.39 1.49
N CYS A 165 -1.13 -16.73 2.57
CA CYS A 165 -0.27 -16.53 3.73
C CYS A 165 -0.95 -17.00 5.01
N LYS A 166 -0.16 -17.57 5.93
CA LYS A 166 -0.54 -17.68 7.33
C LYS A 166 0.00 -16.49 8.13
N LEU A 167 -0.71 -16.12 9.17
CA LEU A 167 -0.24 -15.14 10.14
C LEU A 167 1.01 -15.69 10.86
N HIS A 168 2.12 -14.95 10.80
CA HIS A 168 3.33 -15.27 11.53
C HIS A 168 3.37 -14.55 12.87
N GLU A 169 3.18 -13.23 12.86
CA GLU A 169 3.22 -12.39 14.06
C GLU A 169 2.52 -11.06 13.81
N VAL A 170 1.98 -10.44 14.86
CA VAL A 170 1.50 -9.04 14.86
C VAL A 170 2.23 -8.27 15.94
N ILE A 171 2.88 -7.17 15.56
CA ILE A 171 3.57 -6.27 16.50
C ILE A 171 2.89 -4.90 16.47
N GLU A 172 2.44 -4.41 17.63
CA GLU A 172 1.93 -3.05 17.76
C GLU A 172 3.11 -2.06 17.91
N MET A 173 3.16 -1.03 17.07
CA MET A 173 4.26 -0.07 17.05
C MET A 173 3.79 1.37 16.89
N GLY A 174 4.48 2.29 17.59
CA GLY A 174 4.22 3.73 17.55
C GLY A 174 3.30 4.23 18.65
N GLU A 175 3.27 5.54 18.86
CA GLU A 175 2.40 6.21 19.86
C GLU A 175 0.92 6.17 19.44
N THR A 176 0.67 6.22 18.12
CA THR A 176 -0.63 5.83 17.53
C THR A 176 -0.43 4.44 16.94
N PRO A 177 -0.76 3.38 17.69
CA PRO A 177 -0.31 2.04 17.34
C PRO A 177 -0.72 1.62 15.93
N GLN A 178 0.26 1.17 15.14
CA GLN A 178 0.07 0.48 13.89
C GLN A 178 0.25 -1.00 14.16
N SER A 179 -0.65 -1.84 13.63
CA SER A 179 -0.48 -3.29 13.67
C SER A 179 0.45 -3.70 12.52
N LEU A 180 1.70 -4.06 12.83
CA LEU A 180 2.61 -4.65 11.86
C LEU A 180 2.30 -6.14 11.74
N ILE A 181 1.65 -6.53 10.67
CA ILE A 181 1.28 -7.92 10.37
C ILE A 181 2.41 -8.55 9.58
N PHE A 182 3.07 -9.56 10.16
CA PHE A 182 4.02 -10.41 9.47
C PHE A 182 3.29 -11.65 8.96
N ALA A 183 3.26 -11.82 7.65
CA ALA A 183 2.57 -12.88 6.94
C ALA A 183 3.58 -13.83 6.30
N GLU A 184 3.55 -15.11 6.67
CA GLU A 184 4.39 -16.15 6.07
C GLU A 184 3.71 -16.73 4.83
N ILE A 185 4.38 -16.64 3.68
CA ILE A 185 3.87 -17.12 2.41
C ILE A 185 3.89 -18.66 2.42
N GLU A 186 2.74 -19.29 2.17
CA GLU A 186 2.61 -20.73 1.98
C GLU A 186 2.42 -21.08 0.48
N HIS A 187 1.68 -20.22 -0.26
CA HIS A 187 1.39 -20.42 -1.67
C HIS A 187 1.56 -19.13 -2.47
N ILE A 188 2.02 -19.24 -3.70
CA ILE A 188 2.11 -18.11 -4.64
C ILE A 188 1.35 -18.50 -5.91
N TYR A 189 0.36 -17.73 -6.28
CA TYR A 189 -0.27 -17.75 -7.59
C TYR A 189 0.39 -16.69 -8.48
N VAL A 190 0.74 -17.07 -9.70
CA VAL A 190 1.19 -16.14 -10.74
C VAL A 190 0.44 -16.51 -12.02
N ASP A 191 -0.22 -15.55 -12.63
CA ASP A 191 -0.95 -15.73 -13.88
C ASP A 191 0.04 -16.10 -15.01
N GLU A 192 -0.32 -17.09 -15.82
CA GLU A 192 0.51 -17.56 -16.93
C GLU A 192 0.82 -16.47 -17.95
N ARG A 193 -0.05 -15.47 -18.08
CA ARG A 193 0.12 -14.33 -19.00
C ARG A 193 1.30 -13.42 -18.62
N VAL A 194 1.73 -13.44 -17.35
CA VAL A 194 2.81 -12.58 -16.85
C VAL A 194 4.10 -13.34 -16.57
N ILE A 195 4.18 -14.65 -16.93
CA ILE A 195 5.36 -15.45 -16.70
C ILE A 195 5.99 -15.95 -18.01
N SER A 196 7.28 -16.20 -17.94
CA SER A 196 8.08 -16.87 -18.98
C SER A 196 9.14 -17.74 -18.31
N MET A 197 9.74 -18.64 -19.09
CA MET A 197 10.89 -19.42 -18.63
C MET A 197 12.18 -18.86 -19.21
N GLU A 198 13.16 -18.58 -18.36
CA GLU A 198 14.51 -18.20 -18.77
C GLU A 198 15.47 -19.30 -18.32
N GLY A 199 15.69 -20.30 -19.21
CA GLY A 199 16.28 -21.59 -18.85
C GLY A 199 15.36 -22.34 -17.88
N ASP A 200 15.90 -22.75 -16.72
CA ASP A 200 15.14 -23.45 -15.67
C ASP A 200 14.50 -22.47 -14.63
N ARG A 201 14.55 -21.16 -14.88
CA ARG A 201 14.04 -20.15 -13.95
C ARG A 201 12.76 -19.57 -14.46
N LEU A 202 11.76 -19.50 -13.57
CA LEU A 202 10.56 -18.72 -13.79
C LEU A 202 10.92 -17.24 -13.74
N LYS A 203 10.50 -16.49 -14.76
CA LYS A 203 10.66 -15.05 -14.87
C LYS A 203 9.28 -14.40 -14.93
N VAL A 204 9.05 -13.45 -14.05
CA VAL A 204 7.84 -12.63 -14.05
C VAL A 204 8.12 -11.37 -14.87
N ASP A 205 7.26 -11.07 -15.83
CA ASP A 205 7.31 -9.82 -16.60
C ASP A 205 6.63 -8.71 -15.80
N ALA A 206 7.43 -7.81 -15.23
CA ALA A 206 6.96 -6.71 -14.40
C ALA A 206 6.06 -5.72 -15.17
N LEU A 207 6.24 -5.56 -16.49
CA LEU A 207 5.38 -4.71 -17.31
C LEU A 207 4.03 -5.38 -17.59
N ALA A 208 4.02 -6.70 -17.78
CA ALA A 208 2.79 -7.46 -17.95
C ALA A 208 1.98 -7.58 -16.64
N VAL A 209 2.65 -7.60 -15.48
CA VAL A 209 1.98 -7.50 -14.17
C VAL A 209 1.30 -6.14 -14.00
N ASP A 210 1.90 -5.08 -14.55
CA ASP A 210 1.45 -3.68 -14.46
C ASP A 210 1.02 -3.28 -13.04
N PRO A 211 1.90 -3.46 -12.02
CA PRO A 211 1.53 -3.27 -10.62
C PRO A 211 1.19 -1.82 -10.33
N LEU A 212 0.05 -1.60 -9.69
CA LEU A 212 -0.34 -0.29 -9.19
C LEU A 212 0.58 0.14 -8.05
N ALA A 213 1.17 1.31 -8.15
CA ALA A 213 2.01 1.90 -7.11
C ALA A 213 1.35 3.12 -6.47
N ARG A 214 1.43 3.22 -5.15
CA ARG A 214 0.88 4.35 -4.38
C ARG A 214 1.89 5.47 -4.25
N LEU A 215 1.47 6.69 -4.55
CA LEU A 215 2.20 7.93 -4.30
C LEU A 215 1.59 8.70 -3.12
N GLY A 216 1.86 9.99 -3.03
CA GLY A 216 1.26 10.88 -2.03
C GLY A 216 -0.19 11.28 -2.39
N GLY A 217 -0.96 11.74 -1.40
CA GLY A 217 -2.33 12.20 -1.62
C GLY A 217 -3.21 11.11 -2.26
N ASN A 218 -3.86 11.43 -3.37
CA ASN A 218 -4.71 10.51 -4.14
C ASN A 218 -4.03 9.96 -5.40
N GLU A 219 -2.71 10.08 -5.49
CA GLU A 219 -1.98 9.73 -6.71
C GLU A 219 -1.51 8.28 -6.70
N TYR A 220 -1.48 7.72 -7.91
CA TYR A 220 -0.93 6.40 -8.23
C TYR A 220 0.07 6.52 -9.36
N ALA A 221 0.86 5.48 -9.58
CA ALA A 221 1.78 5.35 -10.72
C ALA A 221 1.77 3.91 -11.24
N THR A 222 2.19 3.77 -12.49
CA THR A 222 2.41 2.50 -13.18
C THR A 222 3.88 2.37 -13.59
N LEU A 223 4.29 1.18 -14.03
CA LEU A 223 5.62 0.96 -14.61
C LEU A 223 5.56 1.20 -16.13
N GLU A 224 6.35 2.16 -16.64
CA GLU A 224 6.45 2.38 -18.09
C GLU A 224 7.57 1.57 -18.76
N LYS A 225 8.68 1.35 -18.03
CA LYS A 225 9.85 0.62 -18.57
C LYS A 225 10.68 -0.03 -17.48
N THR A 226 11.36 -1.10 -17.85
CA THR A 226 12.39 -1.75 -17.03
C THR A 226 13.78 -1.54 -17.65
N PHE A 227 14.82 -1.61 -16.84
CA PHE A 227 16.21 -1.62 -17.28
C PHE A 227 17.05 -2.48 -16.34
N SER A 228 18.17 -2.98 -16.84
CA SER A 228 19.08 -3.81 -16.07
C SER A 228 20.40 -3.12 -15.83
N VAL A 229 20.94 -3.28 -14.62
CA VAL A 229 22.31 -2.84 -14.27
C VAL A 229 23.05 -4.07 -13.73
N ALA A 230 24.23 -4.33 -14.28
CA ALA A 230 25.06 -5.45 -13.81
C ALA A 230 25.48 -5.23 -12.36
N ARG A 231 25.37 -6.30 -11.54
CA ARG A 231 25.90 -6.25 -10.17
C ARG A 231 27.42 -6.33 -10.20
N PRO A 232 28.14 -5.59 -9.32
CA PRO A 232 29.57 -5.82 -9.16
C PRO A 232 29.81 -7.24 -8.67
N LYS A 233 30.92 -7.81 -9.12
CA LYS A 233 31.41 -9.12 -8.66
C LYS A 233 32.08 -9.00 -7.32
#